data_c5ef9848fb9fac8c124957a5149aeb09
#
_entry.id   c5ef9848fb9fac8c124957a5149aeb09
#
_cell.length_a   1.000
_cell.length_b   1.000
_cell.length_c   1.000
_cell.angle_alpha   90.00
_cell.angle_beta   90.00
_cell.angle_gamma   90.00
#
_symmetry.space_group_name_H-M   'P 1'
#
loop_
_entity.id
_entity.type
_entity.pdbx_description
1 polymer ?
#
loop_
_entity_poly.entity_id
_entity_poly.type
_entity_poly.pdbx_seq_one_letter_code
_entity_poly.pdbx_strand_id
1 'polypeptide(L)'
;MRKFLIKVGLILTAAAGLFIWFRNDASVLAGVHPLGMIDRSGWVAANSHNPDVLNTLESANTGVLFVEIPWEKVEKNPGAFSWQFENDYGSVDLTQLFSRLQRHGIEPVAVLSGGPMYLSHLYPQQPVFRDQLLESLQRFAGAAAEQFGSDVQYWQIGTAINNKEAWGKVLFPLADNALAEPDPILYSEMLRNAYSAIKEYDSRSTILMGGLEFPADCAYHPSNYLQAVADQDAWYAFDIASLSLPTLASSPETATFDACGIMPSTLSGVPSADSVQAVADALNGIGKKPLWVGNLQFSAPELVQEANTHSTIPEAIASDWLARASALLRAFGSADRVIWSLDPLNNTPGLLALQTYANLSTMISGRFAGSTLPDSTDAYALRFRGGGKVNLLAWYTQGGLTANAMIINGMEGYAPVAYSADSDSLKPKDGITLPVDDGGNIALMVSERPVLISGHPKDIKQTISQAVADSTAQASDGMKAKLSHWLQAQKAKAAIKVSDWAAKQQASLLDTLRVSLEKWIRKSLGLA
;
A
#
# COMPACT_ATOMS: atom_id res chain seq x y z
N MET A 1 -34.67 -39.08 6.21
CA MET A 1 -34.80 -37.88 5.40
C MET A 1 -34.74 -36.58 6.24
N ARG A 2 -35.61 -36.37 7.25
CA ARG A 2 -35.65 -35.14 8.04
C ARG A 2 -34.30 -34.79 8.78
N LYS A 3 -33.64 -35.78 9.38
CA LYS A 3 -32.31 -35.60 10.04
C LYS A 3 -31.17 -35.33 9.08
N PHE A 4 -31.28 -35.77 7.82
CA PHE A 4 -30.30 -35.51 6.76
C PHE A 4 -30.43 -34.09 6.23
N LEU A 5 -31.68 -33.63 6.01
CA LEU A 5 -31.95 -32.24 5.58
C LEU A 5 -31.51 -31.19 6.61
N ILE A 6 -31.64 -31.51 7.92
CA ILE A 6 -31.15 -30.63 9.00
C ILE A 6 -29.61 -30.54 8.99
N LYS A 7 -28.90 -31.65 8.77
CA LYS A 7 -27.43 -31.63 8.67
C LYS A 7 -26.92 -30.91 7.44
N VAL A 8 -27.58 -31.06 6.29
CA VAL A 8 -27.24 -30.33 5.06
C VAL A 8 -27.53 -28.84 5.23
N GLY A 9 -28.65 -28.46 5.86
CA GLY A 9 -28.97 -27.08 6.18
C GLY A 9 -27.93 -26.42 7.11
N LEU A 10 -27.47 -27.13 8.16
CA LEU A 10 -26.41 -26.66 9.07
C LEU A 10 -25.06 -26.49 8.39
N ILE A 11 -24.71 -27.40 7.47
CA ILE A 11 -23.46 -27.30 6.69
C ILE A 11 -23.53 -26.12 5.73
N LEU A 12 -24.67 -25.88 5.08
CA LEU A 12 -24.87 -24.75 4.17
C LEU A 12 -24.89 -23.41 4.89
N THR A 13 -25.48 -23.32 6.10
CA THR A 13 -25.44 -22.11 6.94
C THR A 13 -24.05 -21.84 7.49
N ALA A 14 -23.32 -22.87 7.91
CA ALA A 14 -21.93 -22.73 8.34
C ALA A 14 -21.02 -22.32 7.17
N ALA A 15 -21.21 -22.89 5.99
CA ALA A 15 -20.48 -22.52 4.78
C ALA A 15 -20.84 -21.09 4.30
N ALA A 16 -22.11 -20.69 4.40
CA ALA A 16 -22.53 -19.32 4.09
C ALA A 16 -22.01 -18.30 5.12
N GLY A 17 -21.98 -18.65 6.41
CA GLY A 17 -21.40 -17.81 7.47
C GLY A 17 -19.90 -17.64 7.32
N LEU A 18 -19.16 -18.72 7.01
CA LEU A 18 -17.74 -18.67 6.65
C LEU A 18 -17.54 -17.84 5.36
N PHE A 19 -18.38 -18.01 4.36
CA PHE A 19 -18.30 -17.28 3.09
C PHE A 19 -18.51 -15.76 3.28
N ILE A 20 -19.46 -15.37 4.13
CA ILE A 20 -19.71 -13.95 4.45
C ILE A 20 -18.54 -13.39 5.28
N TRP A 21 -18.00 -14.15 6.23
CA TRP A 21 -16.86 -13.75 7.06
C TRP A 21 -15.59 -13.60 6.21
N PHE A 22 -15.27 -14.56 5.33
CA PHE A 22 -14.15 -14.47 4.40
C PHE A 22 -14.35 -13.38 3.33
N ARG A 23 -15.59 -13.12 2.90
CA ARG A 23 -15.87 -12.06 1.92
C ARG A 23 -15.66 -10.66 2.50
N ASN A 24 -15.97 -10.46 3.78
CA ASN A 24 -15.73 -9.18 4.45
C ASN A 24 -14.24 -8.92 4.68
N ASP A 25 -13.43 -9.94 5.02
CA ASP A 25 -11.98 -9.77 5.16
C ASP A 25 -11.24 -9.68 3.80
N ALA A 26 -11.72 -10.42 2.79
CA ALA A 26 -11.08 -10.44 1.46
C ALA A 26 -11.45 -9.22 0.61
N SER A 27 -12.66 -8.65 0.79
CA SER A 27 -13.12 -7.52 -0.04
C SER A 27 -12.45 -6.19 0.31
N VAL A 28 -11.97 -6.03 1.54
CA VAL A 28 -11.26 -4.82 1.97
C VAL A 28 -9.82 -4.77 1.43
N LEU A 29 -9.21 -5.92 1.09
CA LEU A 29 -7.81 -5.99 0.65
C LEU A 29 -7.62 -6.38 -0.83
N ALA A 30 -8.64 -6.90 -1.49
CA ALA A 30 -8.51 -7.49 -2.83
C ALA A 30 -8.47 -6.48 -4.00
N GLY A 31 -8.54 -5.18 -3.72
CA GLY A 31 -8.52 -4.12 -4.73
C GLY A 31 -7.59 -2.94 -4.43
N VAL A 32 -6.91 -2.94 -3.27
CA VAL A 32 -6.06 -1.82 -2.89
C VAL A 32 -4.66 -2.01 -3.47
N HIS A 33 -4.27 -1.15 -4.40
CA HIS A 33 -2.89 -1.07 -4.84
C HIS A 33 -1.99 -0.77 -3.62
N PRO A 34 -0.92 -1.54 -3.37
CA PRO A 34 -0.08 -1.38 -2.19
C PRO A 34 0.81 -0.15 -2.25
N LEU A 35 0.99 0.40 -3.43
CA LEU A 35 1.82 1.56 -3.70
C LEU A 35 0.99 2.71 -4.29
N GLY A 36 1.48 3.91 -4.09
CA GLY A 36 1.01 5.15 -4.68
C GLY A 36 2.16 6.10 -4.95
N MET A 37 1.85 7.25 -5.54
CA MET A 37 2.81 8.31 -5.80
C MET A 37 2.28 9.65 -5.31
N ILE A 38 3.17 10.59 -4.99
CA ILE A 38 2.84 11.98 -4.67
C ILE A 38 3.59 12.93 -5.58
N ASP A 39 2.87 13.82 -6.25
CA ASP A 39 3.40 14.91 -7.08
C ASP A 39 3.63 16.16 -6.22
N ARG A 40 4.66 16.13 -5.36
CA ARG A 40 4.98 17.26 -4.48
C ARG A 40 5.41 18.52 -5.22
N SER A 41 6.09 18.35 -6.33
CA SER A 41 6.56 19.47 -7.12
C SER A 41 5.45 20.10 -7.97
N GLY A 42 4.35 19.38 -8.19
CA GLY A 42 3.32 19.74 -9.15
C GLY A 42 3.76 19.59 -10.61
N TRP A 43 4.85 18.84 -10.84
CA TRP A 43 5.35 18.62 -12.21
C TRP A 43 4.37 17.79 -13.05
N VAL A 44 3.82 16.71 -12.50
CA VAL A 44 2.80 15.91 -13.19
C VAL A 44 1.56 16.75 -13.46
N ALA A 45 1.14 17.54 -12.48
CA ALA A 45 -0.02 18.41 -12.62
C ALA A 45 0.14 19.40 -13.78
N ALA A 46 1.30 20.08 -13.88
CA ALA A 46 1.60 21.01 -14.96
C ALA A 46 1.77 20.33 -16.32
N ASN A 47 2.32 19.10 -16.36
CA ASN A 47 2.64 18.38 -17.59
C ASN A 47 1.60 17.31 -17.98
N SER A 48 0.47 17.22 -17.30
CA SER A 48 -0.58 16.23 -17.57
C SER A 48 -1.23 16.36 -18.94
N HIS A 49 -1.04 17.49 -19.64
CA HIS A 49 -1.46 17.68 -21.02
C HIS A 49 -0.61 16.88 -22.02
N ASN A 50 0.62 16.51 -21.65
CA ASN A 50 1.45 15.59 -22.41
C ASN A 50 1.01 14.14 -22.11
N PRO A 51 0.49 13.39 -23.09
CA PRO A 51 0.00 12.02 -22.86
C PRO A 51 1.11 11.07 -22.40
N ASP A 52 2.38 11.31 -22.74
CA ASP A 52 3.48 10.43 -22.34
C ASP A 52 3.68 10.40 -20.82
N VAL A 53 3.39 11.51 -20.12
CA VAL A 53 3.49 11.58 -18.65
C VAL A 53 2.50 10.61 -18.01
N LEU A 54 1.23 10.68 -18.39
CA LEU A 54 0.19 9.84 -17.82
C LEU A 54 0.32 8.38 -18.28
N ASN A 55 0.68 8.14 -19.54
CA ASN A 55 0.98 6.79 -20.05
C ASN A 55 2.12 6.13 -19.28
N THR A 56 3.13 6.91 -18.89
CA THR A 56 4.26 6.41 -18.08
C THR A 56 3.77 5.98 -16.69
N LEU A 57 2.95 6.79 -16.01
CA LEU A 57 2.39 6.45 -14.70
C LEU A 57 1.43 5.25 -14.77
N GLU A 58 0.61 5.16 -15.83
CA GLU A 58 -0.25 4.00 -16.09
C GLU A 58 0.58 2.73 -16.29
N SER A 59 1.63 2.82 -17.13
CA SER A 59 2.55 1.71 -17.39
C SER A 59 3.30 1.26 -16.13
N ALA A 60 3.59 2.19 -15.22
CA ALA A 60 4.13 1.90 -13.90
C ALA A 60 3.11 1.27 -12.95
N ASN A 61 1.85 1.07 -13.36
CA ASN A 61 0.78 0.55 -12.52
C ASN A 61 0.55 1.40 -11.27
N THR A 62 0.54 2.73 -11.45
CA THR A 62 0.30 3.69 -10.36
C THR A 62 -1.15 3.58 -9.88
N GLY A 63 -1.34 3.12 -8.64
CA GLY A 63 -2.69 2.93 -8.08
C GLY A 63 -3.35 4.24 -7.66
N VAL A 64 -2.61 5.14 -7.03
CA VAL A 64 -3.06 6.46 -6.61
C VAL A 64 -2.01 7.53 -6.89
N LEU A 65 -2.45 8.75 -7.14
CA LEU A 65 -1.59 9.93 -7.24
C LEU A 65 -2.12 11.04 -6.33
N PHE A 66 -1.28 11.48 -5.40
CA PHE A 66 -1.56 12.65 -4.56
C PHE A 66 -1.29 13.92 -5.34
N VAL A 67 -2.27 14.79 -5.41
CA VAL A 67 -2.22 16.08 -6.10
C VAL A 67 -2.66 17.18 -5.16
N GLU A 68 -1.83 18.19 -4.99
CA GLU A 68 -2.17 19.33 -4.15
C GLU A 68 -3.17 20.27 -4.82
N ILE A 69 -4.15 20.71 -4.05
CA ILE A 69 -5.04 21.84 -4.35
C ILE A 69 -4.62 22.99 -3.41
N PRO A 70 -3.68 23.83 -3.84
CA PRO A 70 -3.15 24.91 -3.00
C PRO A 70 -4.19 26.01 -2.83
N TRP A 71 -4.74 26.14 -1.63
CA TRP A 71 -5.85 27.04 -1.33
C TRP A 71 -5.55 28.49 -1.72
N GLU A 72 -4.35 28.97 -1.40
CA GLU A 72 -3.91 30.34 -1.71
C GLU A 72 -3.85 30.65 -3.21
N LYS A 73 -3.70 29.64 -4.05
CA LYS A 73 -3.68 29.81 -5.51
C LYS A 73 -5.08 29.71 -6.11
N VAL A 74 -5.94 28.91 -5.50
CA VAL A 74 -7.29 28.60 -5.99
C VAL A 74 -8.30 29.65 -5.56
N GLU A 75 -8.28 30.11 -4.31
CA GLU A 75 -9.22 31.11 -3.77
C GLU A 75 -8.48 32.39 -3.36
N LYS A 76 -8.29 33.31 -4.31
CA LYS A 76 -7.64 34.60 -4.05
C LYS A 76 -8.55 35.60 -3.30
N ASN A 77 -9.86 35.49 -3.50
CA ASN A 77 -10.87 36.27 -2.81
C ASN A 77 -11.96 35.33 -2.27
N PRO A 78 -12.59 35.63 -1.13
CA PRO A 78 -13.59 34.77 -0.52
C PRO A 78 -14.69 34.33 -1.50
N GLY A 79 -14.82 33.02 -1.71
CA GLY A 79 -15.83 32.41 -2.58
C GLY A 79 -15.54 32.51 -4.08
N ALA A 80 -14.41 33.09 -4.50
CA ALA A 80 -14.03 33.18 -5.91
C ALA A 80 -12.95 32.14 -6.24
N PHE A 81 -13.38 30.97 -6.73
CA PHE A 81 -12.50 29.85 -7.03
C PHE A 81 -12.04 29.84 -8.48
N SER A 82 -10.73 29.65 -8.69
CA SER A 82 -10.12 29.34 -9.99
C SER A 82 -9.36 28.02 -9.88
N TRP A 83 -9.84 27.00 -10.55
CA TRP A 83 -9.20 25.69 -10.57
C TRP A 83 -8.05 25.59 -11.57
N GLN A 84 -7.59 26.73 -12.05
CA GLN A 84 -6.43 26.90 -12.93
C GLN A 84 -5.47 27.90 -12.29
N PHE A 85 -4.19 27.54 -12.23
CA PHE A 85 -3.13 28.36 -11.66
C PHE A 85 -1.77 28.03 -12.28
N GLU A 86 -0.79 28.88 -12.05
CA GLU A 86 0.61 28.64 -12.42
C GLU A 86 1.40 28.08 -11.25
N ASN A 87 2.31 27.15 -11.55
CA ASN A 87 3.38 26.72 -10.65
C ASN A 87 4.74 26.83 -11.35
N ASP A 88 5.81 26.36 -10.71
CA ASP A 88 7.19 26.47 -11.22
C ASP A 88 7.41 25.67 -12.52
N TYR A 89 6.51 24.77 -12.86
CA TYR A 89 6.59 23.90 -14.05
C TYR A 89 5.59 24.28 -15.14
N GLY A 90 4.73 25.25 -14.90
CA GLY A 90 3.78 25.77 -15.88
C GLY A 90 2.34 25.87 -15.38
N SER A 91 1.41 25.89 -16.31
CA SER A 91 -0.02 26.01 -16.02
C SER A 91 -0.63 24.69 -15.58
N VAL A 92 -1.37 24.72 -14.47
CA VAL A 92 -2.13 23.60 -13.93
C VAL A 92 -3.61 23.84 -14.15
N ASP A 93 -4.30 22.88 -14.75
CA ASP A 93 -5.76 22.82 -14.85
C ASP A 93 -6.26 21.58 -14.10
N LEU A 94 -6.69 21.75 -12.86
CA LEU A 94 -7.14 20.67 -11.99
C LEU A 94 -8.38 19.96 -12.55
N THR A 95 -9.27 20.67 -13.25
CA THR A 95 -10.48 20.08 -13.84
C THR A 95 -10.13 19.05 -14.91
N GLN A 96 -9.16 19.36 -15.75
CA GLN A 96 -8.69 18.41 -16.76
C GLN A 96 -7.81 17.32 -16.15
N LEU A 97 -6.97 17.66 -15.17
CA LEU A 97 -6.04 16.73 -14.54
C LEU A 97 -6.77 15.54 -13.90
N PHE A 98 -7.73 15.79 -13.00
CA PHE A 98 -8.43 14.71 -12.29
C PHE A 98 -9.19 13.80 -13.26
N SER A 99 -9.89 14.37 -14.23
CA SER A 99 -10.57 13.60 -15.28
C SER A 99 -9.60 12.77 -16.15
N ARG A 100 -8.39 13.28 -16.42
CA ARG A 100 -7.35 12.52 -17.15
C ARG A 100 -6.81 11.37 -16.32
N LEU A 101 -6.49 11.59 -15.04
CA LEU A 101 -6.01 10.54 -14.13
C LEU A 101 -6.99 9.37 -14.08
N GLN A 102 -8.29 9.66 -13.90
CA GLN A 102 -9.34 8.63 -13.89
C GLN A 102 -9.38 7.82 -15.19
N ARG A 103 -9.24 8.48 -16.35
CA ARG A 103 -9.21 7.77 -17.65
C ARG A 103 -8.02 6.84 -17.81
N HIS A 104 -6.89 7.11 -17.13
CA HIS A 104 -5.71 6.26 -17.07
C HIS A 104 -5.77 5.23 -15.91
N GLY A 105 -6.92 5.13 -15.22
CA GLY A 105 -7.08 4.19 -14.09
C GLY A 105 -6.26 4.56 -12.86
N ILE A 106 -5.81 5.82 -12.75
CA ILE A 106 -5.08 6.35 -11.61
C ILE A 106 -6.05 7.09 -10.70
N GLU A 107 -6.22 6.62 -9.47
CA GLU A 107 -7.10 7.25 -8.49
C GLU A 107 -6.45 8.53 -7.93
N PRO A 108 -7.01 9.73 -8.16
CA PRO A 108 -6.48 10.94 -7.56
C PRO A 108 -6.79 11.01 -6.06
N VAL A 109 -5.80 11.43 -5.29
CA VAL A 109 -5.97 11.88 -3.90
C VAL A 109 -5.81 13.40 -3.92
N ALA A 110 -6.91 14.12 -3.76
CA ALA A 110 -6.87 15.57 -3.69
C ALA A 110 -6.42 16.02 -2.30
N VAL A 111 -5.33 16.76 -2.23
CA VAL A 111 -4.76 17.27 -0.98
C VAL A 111 -5.16 18.73 -0.83
N LEU A 112 -6.07 19.03 0.08
CA LEU A 112 -6.42 20.42 0.41
C LEU A 112 -5.29 20.99 1.27
N SER A 113 -4.41 21.80 0.67
CA SER A 113 -3.21 22.34 1.30
C SER A 113 -3.22 23.85 1.34
N GLY A 114 -2.39 24.43 2.21
CA GLY A 114 -2.27 25.86 2.35
C GLY A 114 -3.39 26.52 3.14
N GLY A 115 -3.41 27.84 3.13
CA GLY A 115 -4.41 28.66 3.80
C GLY A 115 -4.83 29.87 2.96
N PRO A 116 -5.97 30.50 3.30
CA PRO A 116 -6.50 31.58 2.50
C PRO A 116 -5.71 32.88 2.71
N MET A 117 -5.09 33.37 1.64
CA MET A 117 -4.27 34.59 1.65
C MET A 117 -5.02 35.83 2.15
N TYR A 118 -6.32 35.90 1.91
CA TYR A 118 -7.14 37.05 2.34
C TYR A 118 -7.33 37.12 3.86
N LEU A 119 -6.99 36.07 4.63
CA LEU A 119 -6.97 36.09 6.09
C LEU A 119 -5.60 36.46 6.67
N SER A 120 -4.56 36.66 5.86
CA SER A 120 -3.20 36.95 6.31
C SER A 120 -3.04 38.24 7.11
N HIS A 121 -4.03 39.12 7.07
CA HIS A 121 -4.08 40.34 7.88
C HIS A 121 -4.54 40.11 9.33
N LEU A 122 -5.06 38.91 9.65
CA LEU A 122 -5.45 38.50 10.99
C LEU A 122 -4.34 37.72 11.68
N TYR A 123 -4.28 37.85 12.99
CA TYR A 123 -3.34 37.07 13.79
C TYR A 123 -3.97 35.75 14.25
N PRO A 124 -3.24 34.63 14.20
CA PRO A 124 -3.74 33.29 14.59
C PRO A 124 -4.36 33.21 15.98
N GLN A 125 -3.89 34.05 16.90
CA GLN A 125 -4.34 34.09 18.29
C GLN A 125 -5.70 34.81 18.47
N GLN A 126 -6.18 35.49 17.44
CA GLN A 126 -7.46 36.18 17.49
C GLN A 126 -8.61 35.20 17.28
N PRO A 127 -9.64 35.19 18.14
CA PRO A 127 -10.79 34.29 17.95
C PRO A 127 -11.46 34.46 16.58
N VAL A 128 -11.55 35.70 16.08
CA VAL A 128 -12.13 36.01 14.77
C VAL A 128 -11.38 35.33 13.63
N PHE A 129 -10.08 35.11 13.75
CA PHE A 129 -9.29 34.37 12.76
C PHE A 129 -9.75 32.91 12.69
N ARG A 130 -9.89 32.24 13.84
CA ARG A 130 -10.32 30.85 13.91
C ARG A 130 -11.69 30.65 13.28
N ASP A 131 -12.67 31.49 13.61
CA ASP A 131 -14.02 31.39 13.07
C ASP A 131 -14.02 31.59 11.55
N GLN A 132 -13.31 32.60 11.06
CA GLN A 132 -13.22 32.88 9.62
C GLN A 132 -12.45 31.80 8.87
N LEU A 133 -11.39 31.22 9.45
CA LEU A 133 -10.65 30.10 8.86
C LEU A 133 -11.55 28.88 8.68
N LEU A 134 -12.30 28.51 9.73
CA LEU A 134 -13.17 27.34 9.71
C LEU A 134 -14.33 27.50 8.70
N GLU A 135 -14.97 28.66 8.67
CA GLU A 135 -16.00 28.99 7.67
C GLU A 135 -15.45 28.94 6.25
N SER A 136 -14.27 29.54 6.06
CA SER A 136 -13.61 29.56 4.75
C SER A 136 -13.19 28.17 4.31
N LEU A 137 -12.67 27.32 5.22
CA LEU A 137 -12.30 25.95 4.91
C LEU A 137 -13.53 25.11 4.53
N GLN A 138 -14.63 25.25 5.25
CA GLN A 138 -15.88 24.56 4.93
C GLN A 138 -16.34 24.90 3.51
N ARG A 139 -16.33 26.19 3.16
CA ARG A 139 -16.67 26.68 1.81
C ARG A 139 -15.70 26.15 0.76
N PHE A 140 -14.38 26.20 1.01
CA PHE A 140 -13.35 25.72 0.09
C PHE A 140 -13.46 24.22 -0.16
N ALA A 141 -13.57 23.41 0.91
CA ALA A 141 -13.71 21.98 0.82
C ALA A 141 -15.00 21.57 0.10
N GLY A 142 -16.11 22.28 0.38
CA GLY A 142 -17.38 22.06 -0.30
C GLY A 142 -17.30 22.39 -1.79
N ALA A 143 -16.72 23.53 -2.16
CA ALA A 143 -16.55 23.93 -3.57
C ALA A 143 -15.62 22.95 -4.33
N ALA A 144 -14.55 22.45 -3.68
CA ALA A 144 -13.69 21.44 -4.27
C ALA A 144 -14.44 20.12 -4.49
N ALA A 145 -15.23 19.67 -3.50
CA ALA A 145 -16.03 18.45 -3.61
C ALA A 145 -17.15 18.57 -4.64
N GLU A 146 -17.79 19.72 -4.76
CA GLU A 146 -18.79 20.01 -5.79
C GLU A 146 -18.15 19.94 -7.20
N GLN A 147 -16.96 20.51 -7.35
CA GLN A 147 -16.27 20.56 -8.64
C GLN A 147 -15.70 19.20 -9.06
N PHE A 148 -15.13 18.44 -8.13
CA PHE A 148 -14.31 17.25 -8.43
C PHE A 148 -14.85 15.94 -7.88
N GLY A 149 -15.94 15.93 -7.12
CA GLY A 149 -16.43 14.72 -6.44
C GLY A 149 -16.79 13.56 -7.37
N SER A 150 -17.01 13.81 -8.67
CA SER A 150 -17.17 12.75 -9.67
C SER A 150 -15.86 12.04 -10.03
N ASP A 151 -14.73 12.74 -9.93
CA ASP A 151 -13.41 12.28 -10.36
C ASP A 151 -12.48 11.99 -9.17
N VAL A 152 -12.81 12.47 -7.96
CA VAL A 152 -11.97 12.36 -6.76
C VAL A 152 -12.73 11.65 -5.65
N GLN A 153 -12.23 10.47 -5.28
CA GLN A 153 -12.78 9.70 -4.16
C GLN A 153 -12.03 9.94 -2.84
N TYR A 154 -10.75 10.28 -2.91
CA TYR A 154 -9.87 10.42 -1.75
C TYR A 154 -9.50 11.89 -1.52
N TRP A 155 -9.70 12.37 -0.29
CA TRP A 155 -9.45 13.76 0.11
C TRP A 155 -8.56 13.84 1.32
N GLN A 156 -7.39 14.41 1.21
CA GLN A 156 -6.50 14.66 2.35
C GLN A 156 -6.67 16.09 2.84
N ILE A 157 -6.84 16.25 4.15
CA ILE A 157 -7.08 17.55 4.78
C ILE A 157 -5.78 18.06 5.42
N GLY A 158 -5.09 18.92 4.73
CA GLY A 158 -3.81 19.51 5.14
C GLY A 158 -2.60 18.62 4.84
N THR A 159 -1.42 19.16 5.14
CA THR A 159 -0.10 18.49 5.05
C THR A 159 0.73 18.88 6.26
N ALA A 160 1.59 17.99 6.75
CA ALA A 160 2.53 18.24 7.85
C ALA A 160 1.89 18.92 9.08
N ILE A 161 0.70 18.48 9.45
CA ILE A 161 -0.20 19.14 10.41
C ILE A 161 0.32 19.18 11.83
N ASN A 162 1.29 18.35 12.18
CA ASN A 162 1.97 18.26 13.47
C ASN A 162 3.42 18.80 13.42
N ASN A 163 3.83 19.42 12.32
CA ASN A 163 5.15 19.99 12.15
C ASN A 163 5.09 21.52 12.32
N LYS A 164 5.84 22.05 13.28
CA LYS A 164 5.85 23.47 13.62
C LYS A 164 6.24 24.36 12.45
N GLU A 165 7.27 23.95 11.68
CA GLU A 165 7.75 24.74 10.56
C GLU A 165 6.75 24.78 9.40
N ALA A 166 6.04 23.67 9.17
CA ALA A 166 5.05 23.54 8.12
C ALA A 166 3.72 24.17 8.53
N TRP A 167 3.27 23.97 9.76
CA TRP A 167 1.99 24.45 10.27
C TRP A 167 1.83 25.96 10.10
N GLY A 168 2.83 26.73 10.54
CA GLY A 168 2.82 28.17 10.37
C GLY A 168 2.82 28.63 8.92
N LYS A 169 3.63 28.02 8.06
CA LYS A 169 3.71 28.35 6.63
C LYS A 169 2.47 27.96 5.86
N VAL A 170 1.86 26.83 6.20
CA VAL A 170 0.68 26.28 5.52
C VAL A 170 -0.56 27.12 5.80
N LEU A 171 -0.79 27.51 7.06
CA LEU A 171 -1.97 28.31 7.40
C LEU A 171 -1.79 29.82 7.20
N PHE A 172 -0.53 30.29 7.19
CA PHE A 172 -0.20 31.72 7.20
C PHE A 172 0.93 32.06 6.22
N PRO A 173 0.76 31.85 4.91
CA PRO A 173 1.86 31.92 3.96
C PRO A 173 2.57 33.29 3.87
N LEU A 174 2.02 34.35 4.46
CA LEU A 174 2.63 35.70 4.45
C LEU A 174 3.02 36.25 5.83
N ALA A 175 2.66 35.59 6.91
CA ALA A 175 3.04 36.08 8.22
C ALA A 175 4.47 35.63 8.53
N ASP A 176 5.30 36.54 9.05
CA ASP A 176 6.58 36.21 9.72
C ASP A 176 6.39 35.28 10.94
N ASN A 177 5.20 34.72 11.06
CA ASN A 177 4.73 33.81 12.09
C ASN A 177 5.18 32.36 11.83
N ALA A 178 6.45 32.18 11.51
CA ALA A 178 7.15 30.90 11.52
C ALA A 178 7.08 30.16 12.89
N LEU A 179 6.22 30.62 13.80
CA LEU A 179 6.17 30.21 15.20
C LEU A 179 4.78 29.78 15.68
N ALA A 180 3.81 29.56 14.79
CA ALA A 180 2.55 28.96 15.22
C ALA A 180 2.81 27.50 15.61
N GLU A 181 2.59 27.17 16.87
CA GLU A 181 2.66 25.78 17.33
C GLU A 181 1.52 24.97 16.69
N PRO A 182 1.76 23.72 16.32
CA PRO A 182 0.70 22.82 15.85
C PRO A 182 -0.43 22.75 16.88
N ASP A 183 -1.65 23.03 16.45
CA ASP A 183 -2.83 23.06 17.32
C ASP A 183 -3.79 21.91 16.95
N PRO A 184 -3.75 20.79 17.71
CA PRO A 184 -4.62 19.64 17.43
C PRO A 184 -6.11 19.95 17.66
N ILE A 185 -6.45 20.98 18.48
CA ILE A 185 -7.84 21.39 18.70
C ILE A 185 -8.36 22.10 17.44
N LEU A 186 -7.63 23.09 16.96
CA LEU A 186 -7.96 23.79 15.71
C LEU A 186 -8.01 22.81 14.54
N TYR A 187 -7.01 21.92 14.42
CA TYR A 187 -6.99 20.92 13.36
C TYR A 187 -8.20 19.97 13.43
N SER A 188 -8.62 19.55 14.62
CA SER A 188 -9.80 18.71 14.80
C SER A 188 -11.08 19.39 14.31
N GLU A 189 -11.21 20.71 14.52
CA GLU A 189 -12.32 21.48 13.97
C GLU A 189 -12.23 21.62 12.46
N MET A 190 -11.05 21.91 11.92
CA MET A 190 -10.81 21.94 10.48
C MET A 190 -11.20 20.61 9.83
N LEU A 191 -10.79 19.49 10.44
CA LEU A 191 -11.08 18.16 9.94
C LEU A 191 -12.58 17.86 9.92
N ARG A 192 -13.32 18.19 11.00
CA ARG A 192 -14.77 18.05 11.07
C ARG A 192 -15.51 18.90 10.04
N ASN A 193 -15.10 20.16 9.87
CA ASN A 193 -15.72 21.06 8.90
C ASN A 193 -15.50 20.57 7.46
N ALA A 194 -14.26 20.21 7.11
CA ALA A 194 -13.93 19.66 5.78
C ALA A 194 -14.66 18.33 5.54
N TYR A 195 -14.67 17.40 6.53
CA TYR A 195 -15.41 16.15 6.44
C TYR A 195 -16.89 16.38 6.14
N SER A 196 -17.54 17.25 6.89
CA SER A 196 -18.97 17.55 6.71
C SER A 196 -19.23 18.13 5.32
N ALA A 197 -18.43 19.10 4.89
CA ALA A 197 -18.58 19.73 3.60
C ALA A 197 -18.37 18.75 2.43
N ILE A 198 -17.34 17.91 2.47
CA ILE A 198 -17.09 16.94 1.41
C ILE A 198 -18.17 15.85 1.39
N LYS A 199 -18.56 15.30 2.55
CA LYS A 199 -19.59 14.25 2.66
C LYS A 199 -20.99 14.71 2.26
N GLU A 200 -21.27 16.01 2.29
CA GLU A 200 -22.51 16.60 1.79
C GLU A 200 -22.64 16.42 0.27
N TYR A 201 -21.53 16.57 -0.48
CA TYR A 201 -21.54 16.40 -1.94
C TYR A 201 -21.37 14.94 -2.37
N ASP A 202 -20.46 14.19 -1.74
CA ASP A 202 -20.32 12.75 -1.98
C ASP A 202 -20.08 11.99 -0.67
N SER A 203 -21.12 11.36 -0.16
CA SER A 203 -21.07 10.55 1.07
C SER A 203 -20.11 9.35 0.98
N ARG A 204 -19.71 8.94 -0.24
CA ARG A 204 -18.78 7.82 -0.47
C ARG A 204 -17.32 8.27 -0.43
N SER A 205 -17.04 9.57 -0.50
CA SER A 205 -15.68 10.11 -0.40
C SER A 205 -14.94 9.55 0.81
N THR A 206 -13.67 9.26 0.65
CA THR A 206 -12.77 8.77 1.72
C THR A 206 -11.87 9.92 2.17
N ILE A 207 -11.91 10.23 3.46
CA ILE A 207 -11.16 11.35 4.03
C ILE A 207 -9.86 10.84 4.65
N LEU A 208 -8.74 11.42 4.23
CA LEU A 208 -7.44 11.21 4.84
C LEU A 208 -7.16 12.35 5.82
N MET A 209 -6.77 11.99 7.03
CA MET A 209 -6.14 12.94 7.96
C MET A 209 -4.84 13.44 7.31
N GLY A 210 -4.54 14.73 7.42
CA GLY A 210 -3.36 15.35 6.84
C GLY A 210 -2.06 14.64 7.20
N GLY A 211 -1.07 14.74 6.34
CA GLY A 211 0.20 14.03 6.50
C GLY A 211 0.88 14.39 7.82
N LEU A 212 0.88 13.47 8.76
CA LEU A 212 1.70 13.54 9.97
C LEU A 212 3.17 13.40 9.60
N GLU A 213 4.06 14.03 10.34
CA GLU A 213 5.52 13.91 10.17
C GLU A 213 6.16 13.51 11.50
N PHE A 214 7.44 13.09 11.46
CA PHE A 214 8.25 12.87 12.64
C PHE A 214 9.02 14.16 12.99
N PRO A 215 8.43 15.08 13.77
CA PRO A 215 9.10 16.32 14.14
C PRO A 215 10.17 16.08 15.21
N ALA A 216 11.12 17.00 15.32
CA ALA A 216 12.12 16.98 16.39
C ALA A 216 11.50 17.23 17.78
N ASP A 217 10.38 17.94 17.84
CA ASP A 217 9.62 18.17 19.08
C ASP A 217 8.67 16.99 19.36
N CYS A 218 9.01 16.23 20.39
CA CYS A 218 8.28 15.03 20.77
C CYS A 218 6.85 15.29 21.28
N ALA A 219 6.51 16.51 21.68
CA ALA A 219 5.14 16.87 22.01
C ALA A 219 4.20 16.68 20.82
N TYR A 220 4.72 16.88 19.61
CA TYR A 220 3.97 16.73 18.36
C TYR A 220 4.26 15.42 17.62
N HIS A 221 4.89 14.44 18.28
CA HIS A 221 5.06 13.10 17.68
C HIS A 221 3.72 12.56 17.16
N PRO A 222 3.69 11.86 15.99
CA PRO A 222 2.45 11.38 15.38
C PRO A 222 1.49 10.66 16.35
N SER A 223 2.01 9.79 17.21
CA SER A 223 1.19 9.06 18.18
C SER A 223 0.51 9.99 19.20
N ASN A 224 1.22 11.01 19.69
CA ASN A 224 0.68 12.00 20.63
C ASN A 224 -0.36 12.90 19.96
N TYR A 225 -0.08 13.30 18.72
CA TYR A 225 -1.00 14.15 17.94
C TYR A 225 -2.30 13.41 17.59
N LEU A 226 -2.22 12.14 17.22
CA LEU A 226 -3.38 11.27 16.98
C LEU A 226 -4.25 11.17 18.24
N GLN A 227 -3.65 10.96 19.40
CA GLN A 227 -4.39 10.92 20.67
C GLN A 227 -5.07 12.28 20.94
N ALA A 228 -4.36 13.38 20.75
CA ALA A 228 -4.92 14.71 20.95
C ALA A 228 -6.12 15.00 20.02
N VAL A 229 -6.08 14.54 18.76
CA VAL A 229 -7.22 14.64 17.83
C VAL A 229 -8.39 13.76 18.27
N ALA A 230 -8.10 12.57 18.79
CA ALA A 230 -9.14 11.67 19.32
C ALA A 230 -9.84 12.27 20.56
N ASP A 231 -9.08 12.89 21.46
CA ASP A 231 -9.58 13.57 22.66
C ASP A 231 -10.51 14.77 22.33
N GLN A 232 -10.48 15.26 21.10
CA GLN A 232 -11.37 16.30 20.56
C GLN A 232 -12.61 15.75 19.84
N ASP A 233 -12.95 14.48 20.01
CA ASP A 233 -14.06 13.81 19.32
C ASP A 233 -14.02 13.94 17.78
N ALA A 234 -12.83 14.06 17.18
CA ALA A 234 -12.66 14.17 15.73
C ALA A 234 -12.30 12.84 15.05
N TRP A 235 -12.25 11.75 15.82
CA TRP A 235 -11.87 10.44 15.30
C TRP A 235 -12.75 9.93 14.14
N TYR A 236 -14.03 10.27 14.14
CA TYR A 236 -14.95 9.91 13.06
C TYR A 236 -14.75 10.70 11.77
N ALA A 237 -14.07 11.85 11.83
CA ALA A 237 -13.99 12.81 10.73
C ALA A 237 -12.88 12.49 9.72
N PHE A 238 -12.27 11.31 9.82
CA PHE A 238 -11.37 10.77 8.80
C PHE A 238 -11.47 9.25 8.73
N ASP A 239 -11.10 8.69 7.60
CA ASP A 239 -11.17 7.26 7.31
C ASP A 239 -9.77 6.61 7.34
N ILE A 240 -8.73 7.34 6.97
CA ILE A 240 -7.34 6.89 6.80
C ILE A 240 -6.41 7.89 7.47
N ALA A 241 -5.41 7.41 8.21
CA ALA A 241 -4.31 8.25 8.67
C ALA A 241 -3.20 8.30 7.60
N SER A 242 -2.67 9.50 7.33
CA SER A 242 -1.54 9.70 6.43
C SER A 242 -0.31 10.11 7.22
N LEU A 243 0.81 9.43 6.97
CA LEU A 243 2.11 9.69 7.59
C LEU A 243 3.13 10.02 6.49
N SER A 244 3.74 11.18 6.54
CA SER A 244 4.81 11.59 5.64
C SER A 244 6.17 11.30 6.27
N LEU A 245 7.01 10.56 5.56
CA LEU A 245 8.37 10.26 6.01
C LEU A 245 9.31 11.43 5.69
N PRO A 246 10.34 11.67 6.52
CA PRO A 246 11.44 12.54 6.14
C PRO A 246 12.23 11.92 4.99
N THR A 247 12.99 12.74 4.27
CA THR A 247 13.95 12.22 3.28
C THR A 247 14.97 11.36 3.98
N LEU A 248 15.16 10.14 3.46
CA LEU A 248 16.09 9.16 4.02
C LEU A 248 17.53 9.46 3.58
N ALA A 249 18.45 9.39 4.54
CA ALA A 249 19.87 9.65 4.34
C ALA A 249 20.74 8.39 4.48
N SER A 250 20.12 7.22 4.64
CA SER A 250 20.83 5.94 4.79
C SER A 250 19.97 4.80 4.25
N SER A 251 20.55 3.59 4.20
CA SER A 251 19.82 2.40 3.74
C SER A 251 18.55 2.14 4.56
N PRO A 252 17.50 1.58 3.97
CA PRO A 252 16.21 1.41 4.64
C PRO A 252 16.28 0.63 5.95
N GLU A 253 17.19 -0.32 6.06
CA GLU A 253 17.35 -1.18 7.23
C GLU A 253 17.92 -0.46 8.44
N THR A 254 18.68 0.61 8.19
CA THR A 254 19.38 1.38 9.24
C THR A 254 18.80 2.78 9.45
N ALA A 255 17.96 3.26 8.54
CA ALA A 255 17.32 4.56 8.63
C ALA A 255 16.41 4.64 9.84
N THR A 256 16.45 5.77 10.54
CA THR A 256 15.57 6.09 11.68
C THR A 256 14.75 7.32 11.33
N PHE A 257 13.46 7.32 11.65
CA PHE A 257 12.57 8.48 11.45
C PHE A 257 12.29 9.20 12.75
N ASP A 258 12.22 8.46 13.85
CA ASP A 258 11.79 8.96 15.14
C ASP A 258 12.98 9.32 16.03
N ALA A 259 13.16 10.63 16.25
CA ALA A 259 14.13 11.15 17.21
C ALA A 259 13.64 11.07 18.66
N CYS A 260 12.36 10.77 18.88
CA CYS A 260 11.73 10.77 20.21
C CYS A 260 11.84 9.43 20.94
N GLY A 261 12.24 8.39 20.22
CA GLY A 261 12.44 7.06 20.79
C GLY A 261 11.14 6.39 21.25
N ILE A 262 9.99 6.73 20.62
CA ILE A 262 8.72 6.06 20.89
C ILE A 262 8.75 4.69 20.22
N MET A 263 8.76 3.64 21.02
CA MET A 263 8.91 2.27 20.54
C MET A 263 7.55 1.61 20.29
N PRO A 264 7.45 0.74 19.26
CA PRO A 264 6.28 -0.07 19.03
C PRO A 264 6.13 -1.16 20.10
N SER A 265 4.95 -1.76 20.16
CA SER A 265 4.65 -2.89 21.06
C SER A 265 5.52 -4.12 20.77
N THR A 266 5.98 -4.28 19.54
CA THR A 266 6.85 -5.36 19.09
C THR A 266 7.93 -4.81 18.17
N LEU A 267 9.19 -4.99 18.54
CA LEU A 267 10.33 -4.57 17.72
C LEU A 267 10.56 -5.57 16.57
N SER A 268 10.75 -5.04 15.37
CA SER A 268 11.16 -5.82 14.19
C SER A 268 12.68 -5.90 14.04
N GLY A 269 13.41 -4.98 14.67
CA GLY A 269 14.85 -4.77 14.47
C GLY A 269 15.17 -3.93 13.23
N VAL A 270 14.15 -3.35 12.59
CA VAL A 270 14.27 -2.41 11.46
C VAL A 270 13.80 -1.03 11.94
N PRO A 271 14.70 -0.10 12.31
CA PRO A 271 14.32 1.14 12.99
C PRO A 271 13.31 1.99 12.23
N SER A 272 13.41 2.04 10.91
CA SER A 272 12.46 2.77 10.06
C SER A 272 11.04 2.20 10.15
N ALA A 273 10.91 0.88 10.10
CA ALA A 273 9.63 0.19 10.21
C ALA A 273 9.10 0.23 11.66
N ASP A 274 9.97 0.15 12.65
CA ASP A 274 9.61 0.24 14.07
C ASP A 274 9.02 1.61 14.40
N SER A 275 9.58 2.71 13.85
CA SER A 275 9.01 4.06 14.01
C SER A 275 7.59 4.14 13.44
N VAL A 276 7.35 3.59 12.26
CA VAL A 276 6.02 3.56 11.63
C VAL A 276 5.06 2.64 12.38
N GLN A 277 5.55 1.50 12.88
CA GLN A 277 4.75 0.56 13.69
C GLN A 277 4.26 1.21 14.99
N ALA A 278 5.07 2.06 15.62
CA ALA A 278 4.65 2.80 16.82
C ALA A 278 3.43 3.70 16.55
N VAL A 279 3.37 4.32 15.37
CA VAL A 279 2.21 5.12 14.94
C VAL A 279 1.00 4.21 14.66
N ALA A 280 1.21 3.06 14.02
CA ALA A 280 0.15 2.08 13.78
C ALA A 280 -0.42 1.51 15.09
N ASP A 281 0.43 1.29 16.10
CA ASP A 281 0.01 0.83 17.42
C ASP A 281 -0.85 1.89 18.12
N ALA A 282 -0.50 3.18 18.01
CA ALA A 282 -1.32 4.27 18.53
C ALA A 282 -2.69 4.32 17.85
N LEU A 283 -2.74 4.20 16.51
CA LEU A 283 -4.00 4.11 15.76
C LEU A 283 -4.88 2.93 16.23
N ASN A 284 -4.26 1.77 16.42
CA ASN A 284 -4.96 0.58 16.90
C ASN A 284 -5.49 0.73 18.32
N GLY A 285 -4.74 1.42 19.18
CA GLY A 285 -5.11 1.69 20.59
C GLY A 285 -6.31 2.64 20.71
N ILE A 286 -6.42 3.62 19.82
CA ILE A 286 -7.52 4.60 19.81
C ILE A 286 -8.77 4.04 19.13
N GLY A 287 -8.63 3.43 17.95
CA GLY A 287 -9.80 2.95 17.20
C GLY A 287 -9.49 2.59 15.76
N LYS A 288 -8.65 1.63 15.57
CA LYS A 288 -8.15 1.01 14.32
C LYS A 288 -8.54 1.71 13.01
N LYS A 289 -7.57 2.36 12.37
CA LYS A 289 -7.69 2.95 11.04
C LYS A 289 -6.54 2.53 10.15
N PRO A 290 -6.74 2.47 8.82
CA PRO A 290 -5.66 2.27 7.87
C PRO A 290 -4.58 3.35 7.98
N LEU A 291 -3.32 2.96 7.75
CA LEU A 291 -2.18 3.87 7.72
C LEU A 291 -1.56 3.89 6.32
N TRP A 292 -1.58 5.05 5.66
CA TRP A 292 -0.85 5.30 4.44
C TRP A 292 0.44 6.04 4.76
N VAL A 293 1.55 5.51 4.28
CA VAL A 293 2.89 6.04 4.57
C VAL A 293 3.45 6.67 3.31
N GLY A 294 3.62 7.97 3.33
CA GLY A 294 3.92 8.78 2.15
C GLY A 294 5.29 9.42 2.16
N ASN A 295 5.60 10.07 1.05
CA ASN A 295 6.81 10.83 0.83
C ASN A 295 8.10 9.99 0.91
N LEU A 296 8.04 8.71 0.53
CA LEU A 296 9.23 7.88 0.54
C LEU A 296 10.20 8.36 -0.55
N GLN A 297 11.35 8.85 -0.13
CA GLN A 297 12.45 9.32 -0.98
C GLN A 297 13.79 9.24 -0.25
N PHE A 298 14.89 9.25 -1.01
CA PHE A 298 16.26 9.24 -0.49
C PHE A 298 17.02 10.49 -0.92
N SER A 299 18.02 10.91 -0.11
CA SER A 299 18.80 12.10 -0.43
C SER A 299 19.82 11.81 -1.54
N ALA A 300 19.95 12.74 -2.49
CA ALA A 300 20.86 12.60 -3.61
C ALA A 300 22.36 12.53 -3.20
N PRO A 301 22.86 13.28 -2.20
CA PRO A 301 24.25 13.18 -1.76
C PRO A 301 24.65 11.78 -1.29
N GLU A 302 23.80 11.12 -0.51
CA GLU A 302 24.05 9.76 -0.02
C GLU A 302 24.00 8.74 -1.15
N LEU A 303 23.06 8.88 -2.08
CA LEU A 303 23.00 8.02 -3.28
C LEU A 303 24.26 8.15 -4.15
N VAL A 304 24.82 9.36 -4.29
CA VAL A 304 26.06 9.58 -5.03
C VAL A 304 27.26 8.97 -4.29
N GLN A 305 27.32 9.09 -2.97
CA GLN A 305 28.36 8.47 -2.16
C GLN A 305 28.30 6.94 -2.27
N GLU A 306 27.11 6.35 -2.16
CA GLU A 306 26.90 4.92 -2.29
C GLU A 306 27.26 4.42 -3.69
N ALA A 307 26.88 5.15 -4.75
CA ALA A 307 27.22 4.83 -6.12
C ALA A 307 28.75 4.81 -6.34
N ASN A 308 29.47 5.75 -5.79
CA ASN A 308 30.93 5.80 -5.87
C ASN A 308 31.59 4.62 -5.14
N THR A 309 31.00 4.18 -4.02
CA THR A 309 31.49 3.04 -3.25
C THR A 309 31.28 1.71 -4.00
N HIS A 310 30.13 1.55 -4.67
CA HIS A 310 29.75 0.29 -5.32
C HIS A 310 29.87 0.30 -6.85
N SER A 311 30.36 1.38 -7.45
CA SER A 311 30.44 1.55 -8.90
C SER A 311 29.09 1.37 -9.62
N THR A 312 28.01 1.81 -8.98
CA THR A 312 26.63 1.79 -9.51
C THR A 312 26.14 3.21 -9.77
N ILE A 313 25.05 3.33 -10.54
CA ILE A 313 24.42 4.63 -10.76
C ILE A 313 23.47 4.98 -9.60
N PRO A 314 23.37 6.27 -9.19
CA PRO A 314 22.51 6.69 -8.08
C PRO A 314 21.05 6.25 -8.25
N GLU A 315 20.51 6.29 -9.47
CA GLU A 315 19.14 5.86 -9.77
C GLU A 315 18.90 4.38 -9.45
N ALA A 316 19.86 3.51 -9.75
CA ALA A 316 19.75 2.08 -9.44
C ALA A 316 19.72 1.85 -7.93
N ILE A 317 20.56 2.55 -7.17
CA ILE A 317 20.58 2.46 -5.71
C ILE A 317 19.27 2.99 -5.12
N ALA A 318 18.80 4.15 -5.58
CA ALA A 318 17.53 4.71 -5.15
C ALA A 318 16.36 3.75 -5.40
N SER A 319 16.35 3.14 -6.58
CA SER A 319 15.37 2.14 -6.98
C SER A 319 15.38 0.92 -6.05
N ASP A 320 16.57 0.38 -5.76
CA ASP A 320 16.74 -0.77 -4.86
C ASP A 320 16.33 -0.42 -3.42
N TRP A 321 16.70 0.77 -2.91
CA TRP A 321 16.34 1.24 -1.58
C TRP A 321 14.84 1.51 -1.44
N LEU A 322 14.20 2.11 -2.45
CA LEU A 322 12.76 2.32 -2.48
C LEU A 322 12.00 0.99 -2.43
N ALA A 323 12.48 -0.02 -3.17
CA ALA A 323 11.88 -1.35 -3.16
C ALA A 323 12.00 -2.01 -1.77
N ARG A 324 13.19 -1.97 -1.18
CA ARG A 324 13.48 -2.54 0.15
C ARG A 324 12.67 -1.82 1.23
N ALA A 325 12.68 -0.48 1.24
CA ALA A 325 11.90 0.32 2.18
C ALA A 325 10.40 0.01 2.09
N SER A 326 9.84 -0.03 0.89
CA SER A 326 8.42 -0.35 0.70
C SER A 326 8.06 -1.73 1.24
N ALA A 327 8.91 -2.71 0.99
CA ALA A 327 8.70 -4.07 1.50
C ALA A 327 8.78 -4.13 3.03
N LEU A 328 9.76 -3.45 3.64
CA LEU A 328 9.94 -3.38 5.09
C LEU A 328 8.78 -2.66 5.79
N LEU A 329 8.34 -1.52 5.26
CA LEU A 329 7.21 -0.76 5.79
C LEU A 329 5.90 -1.56 5.71
N ARG A 330 5.70 -2.30 4.62
CA ARG A 330 4.55 -3.22 4.47
C ARG A 330 4.63 -4.43 5.40
N ALA A 331 5.83 -4.97 5.62
CA ALA A 331 6.03 -6.16 6.42
C ALA A 331 5.98 -5.87 7.93
N PHE A 332 6.65 -4.83 8.36
CA PHE A 332 6.92 -4.58 9.78
C PHE A 332 6.35 -3.24 10.29
N GLY A 333 6.11 -2.26 9.39
CA GLY A 333 5.57 -0.95 9.75
C GLY A 333 4.04 -0.85 9.71
N SER A 334 3.33 -1.96 9.44
CA SER A 334 1.85 -1.99 9.29
C SER A 334 1.29 -0.96 8.30
N ALA A 335 2.09 -0.53 7.31
CA ALA A 335 1.63 0.37 6.28
C ALA A 335 0.64 -0.35 5.34
N ASP A 336 -0.58 0.16 5.22
CA ASP A 336 -1.56 -0.38 4.26
C ASP A 336 -1.21 0.03 2.83
N ARG A 337 -0.60 1.21 2.66
CA ARG A 337 -0.09 1.72 1.39
C ARG A 337 1.20 2.51 1.60
N VAL A 338 2.16 2.37 0.68
CA VAL A 338 3.40 3.15 0.65
C VAL A 338 3.39 4.08 -0.56
N ILE A 339 3.66 5.36 -0.35
CA ILE A 339 3.57 6.41 -1.35
C ILE A 339 4.97 6.95 -1.65
N TRP A 340 5.43 6.76 -2.89
CA TRP A 340 6.71 7.28 -3.34
C TRP A 340 6.61 8.74 -3.73
N SER A 341 7.61 9.53 -3.38
CA SER A 341 7.72 10.90 -3.89
C SER A 341 8.16 10.86 -5.36
N LEU A 342 7.38 11.50 -6.21
CA LEU A 342 7.82 11.87 -7.55
C LEU A 342 8.62 13.16 -7.41
N ASP A 343 9.94 13.03 -7.25
CA ASP A 343 10.85 14.15 -7.43
C ASP A 343 11.54 13.97 -8.77
N PRO A 344 11.24 14.83 -9.75
CA PRO A 344 11.90 14.76 -11.05
C PRO A 344 13.36 15.20 -10.89
N LEU A 345 14.27 14.25 -10.56
CA LEU A 345 15.68 14.44 -10.84
C LEU A 345 15.79 14.81 -12.34
N ASN A 346 15.95 16.12 -12.61
CA ASN A 346 15.97 16.69 -13.96
C ASN A 346 14.67 16.58 -14.78
N ASN A 347 13.50 16.80 -14.19
CA ASN A 347 12.18 16.84 -14.85
C ASN A 347 11.65 15.52 -15.42
N THR A 348 12.24 14.40 -15.09
CA THR A 348 11.73 13.07 -15.46
C THR A 348 11.88 12.10 -14.30
N PRO A 349 10.82 11.38 -13.86
CA PRO A 349 10.98 10.27 -12.94
C PRO A 349 11.97 9.28 -13.56
N GLY A 350 12.94 8.82 -12.79
CA GLY A 350 13.93 7.86 -13.29
C GLY A 350 13.25 6.60 -13.82
N LEU A 351 13.64 6.16 -15.01
CA LEU A 351 13.01 5.02 -15.70
C LEU A 351 13.13 3.72 -14.88
N LEU A 352 14.30 3.51 -14.25
CA LEU A 352 14.54 2.34 -13.39
C LEU A 352 13.65 2.33 -12.15
N ALA A 353 13.48 3.49 -11.53
CA ALA A 353 12.61 3.62 -10.36
C ALA A 353 11.15 3.30 -10.70
N LEU A 354 10.65 3.79 -11.84
CA LEU A 354 9.29 3.49 -12.31
C LEU A 354 9.11 2.02 -12.67
N GLN A 355 10.10 1.39 -13.29
CA GLN A 355 10.06 -0.04 -13.59
C GLN A 355 10.05 -0.88 -12.31
N THR A 356 10.91 -0.54 -11.35
CA THR A 356 10.92 -1.19 -10.03
C THR A 356 9.59 -0.99 -9.31
N TYR A 357 9.02 0.21 -9.36
CA TYR A 357 7.70 0.49 -8.79
C TYR A 357 6.61 -0.42 -9.39
N ALA A 358 6.56 -0.54 -10.72
CA ALA A 358 5.60 -1.38 -11.43
C ALA A 358 5.67 -2.85 -10.99
N ASN A 359 6.89 -3.39 -10.92
CA ASN A 359 7.13 -4.75 -10.49
C ASN A 359 6.76 -4.95 -9.01
N LEU A 360 7.20 -4.02 -8.16
CA LEU A 360 6.97 -4.09 -6.72
C LEU A 360 5.47 -3.98 -6.39
N SER A 361 4.72 -3.10 -7.07
CA SER A 361 3.27 -2.95 -6.86
C SER A 361 2.52 -4.26 -7.05
N THR A 362 3.00 -5.10 -7.98
CA THR A 362 2.47 -6.44 -8.21
C THR A 362 2.91 -7.43 -7.12
N MET A 363 4.20 -7.38 -6.74
CA MET A 363 4.80 -8.36 -5.84
C MET A 363 4.34 -8.23 -4.39
N ILE A 364 4.17 -7.01 -3.87
CA ILE A 364 3.72 -6.75 -2.50
C ILE A 364 2.22 -6.47 -2.37
N SER A 365 1.44 -6.72 -3.43
CA SER A 365 -0.02 -6.53 -3.44
C SER A 365 -0.77 -7.44 -2.47
N GLY A 366 -0.13 -8.49 -2.01
CA GLY A 366 -0.70 -9.43 -1.05
C GLY A 366 -0.49 -9.03 0.41
N ARG A 367 -1.07 -9.84 1.31
CA ARG A 367 -0.83 -9.72 2.74
C ARG A 367 0.58 -10.24 3.07
N PHE A 368 1.29 -9.54 3.95
CA PHE A 368 2.53 -10.05 4.52
C PHE A 368 2.29 -11.37 5.27
N ALA A 369 3.11 -12.37 4.96
CA ALA A 369 2.93 -13.73 5.45
C ALA A 369 4.17 -14.25 6.22
N GLY A 370 5.06 -13.36 6.60
CA GLY A 370 6.23 -13.63 7.41
C GLY A 370 7.56 -13.58 6.65
N SER A 371 8.64 -13.58 7.39
CA SER A 371 10.00 -13.77 6.91
C SER A 371 10.33 -15.27 6.86
N THR A 372 11.15 -15.67 5.89
CA THR A 372 11.55 -17.08 5.73
C THR A 372 12.94 -17.37 6.24
N LEU A 373 13.68 -16.36 6.68
CA LEU A 373 15.03 -16.52 7.22
C LEU A 373 14.98 -16.42 8.74
N PRO A 374 15.45 -17.45 9.44
CA PRO A 374 15.63 -17.38 10.88
C PRO A 374 16.87 -16.53 11.20
N ASP A 375 16.73 -15.56 12.08
CA ASP A 375 17.78 -14.90 12.88
C ASP A 375 19.00 -14.31 12.16
N SER A 376 18.96 -14.06 10.84
CA SER A 376 20.02 -13.34 10.13
C SER A 376 19.72 -11.84 10.13
N THR A 377 20.60 -11.04 10.73
CA THR A 377 20.49 -9.56 10.72
C THR A 377 20.84 -8.94 9.38
N ASP A 378 21.49 -9.71 8.48
CA ASP A 378 22.06 -9.19 7.23
C ASP A 378 21.33 -9.66 5.98
N ALA A 379 20.29 -10.50 6.14
CA ALA A 379 19.56 -11.08 5.03
C ALA A 379 18.05 -11.01 5.24
N TYR A 380 17.34 -10.60 4.21
CA TYR A 380 15.88 -10.49 4.21
C TYR A 380 15.28 -11.38 3.12
N ALA A 381 14.21 -12.09 3.45
CA ALA A 381 13.34 -12.76 2.50
C ALA A 381 11.88 -12.59 2.99
N LEU A 382 11.24 -11.54 2.51
CA LEU A 382 9.89 -11.15 2.90
C LEU A 382 8.86 -11.81 1.99
N ARG A 383 7.87 -12.46 2.59
CA ARG A 383 6.84 -13.20 1.88
C ARG A 383 5.52 -12.45 1.89
N PHE A 384 4.92 -12.29 0.71
CA PHE A 384 3.59 -11.74 0.52
C PHE A 384 2.69 -12.77 -0.17
N ARG A 385 1.45 -12.90 0.28
CA ARG A 385 0.47 -13.84 -0.27
C ARG A 385 -0.77 -13.11 -0.76
N GLY A 386 -1.12 -13.34 -2.01
CA GLY A 386 -2.31 -12.77 -2.62
C GLY A 386 -2.60 -13.39 -3.98
N GLY A 387 -3.87 -13.45 -4.36
CA GLY A 387 -4.25 -13.96 -5.67
C GLY A 387 -3.84 -15.41 -5.97
N GLY A 388 -3.71 -16.25 -4.95
CA GLY A 388 -3.24 -17.63 -5.11
C GLY A 388 -1.73 -17.77 -5.33
N LYS A 389 -0.98 -16.67 -5.31
CA LYS A 389 0.47 -16.64 -5.50
C LYS A 389 1.18 -16.40 -4.17
N VAL A 390 2.44 -16.84 -4.12
CA VAL A 390 3.38 -16.47 -3.08
C VAL A 390 4.48 -15.66 -3.74
N ASN A 391 4.60 -14.42 -3.33
CA ASN A 391 5.64 -13.53 -3.80
C ASN A 391 6.65 -13.31 -2.67
N LEU A 392 7.93 -13.22 -3.03
CA LEU A 392 9.03 -12.99 -2.10
C LEU A 392 9.91 -11.87 -2.64
N LEU A 393 10.43 -11.06 -1.70
CA LEU A 393 11.55 -10.17 -1.96
C LEU A 393 12.71 -10.64 -1.11
N ALA A 394 13.89 -10.82 -1.74
CA ALA A 394 15.08 -11.32 -1.06
C ALA A 394 16.28 -10.43 -1.37
N TRP A 395 17.05 -10.04 -0.33
CA TRP A 395 18.28 -9.26 -0.47
C TRP A 395 19.19 -9.43 0.75
N TYR A 396 20.46 -9.03 0.62
CA TYR A 396 21.41 -8.83 1.71
C TYR A 396 21.59 -7.34 1.99
N THR A 397 21.90 -6.98 3.24
CA THR A 397 22.16 -5.59 3.65
C THR A 397 23.64 -5.22 3.61
N GLN A 398 24.52 -6.23 3.49
CA GLN A 398 25.97 -6.08 3.48
C GLN A 398 26.57 -6.87 2.32
N GLY A 399 27.74 -6.40 1.86
CA GLY A 399 28.49 -7.07 0.79
C GLY A 399 28.40 -6.39 -0.58
N GLY A 400 27.70 -5.29 -0.69
CA GLY A 400 27.55 -4.52 -1.92
C GLY A 400 26.90 -5.37 -3.03
N LEU A 401 27.50 -5.33 -4.22
CA LEU A 401 27.01 -6.14 -5.36
C LEU A 401 27.51 -7.60 -5.33
N THR A 402 28.28 -8.01 -4.32
CA THR A 402 28.72 -9.40 -4.18
C THR A 402 27.54 -10.29 -3.83
N ALA A 403 27.21 -11.22 -4.70
CA ALA A 403 26.10 -12.13 -4.48
C ALA A 403 26.48 -13.24 -3.49
N ASN A 404 25.63 -13.49 -2.51
CA ASN A 404 25.76 -14.55 -1.53
C ASN A 404 24.67 -15.59 -1.76
N ALA A 405 24.96 -16.86 -1.44
CA ALA A 405 23.98 -17.93 -1.53
C ALA A 405 22.92 -17.80 -0.43
N MET A 406 21.65 -17.87 -0.81
CA MET A 406 20.52 -17.83 0.09
C MET A 406 19.60 -19.04 -0.15
N ILE A 407 19.19 -19.71 0.92
CA ILE A 407 18.21 -20.80 0.87
C ILE A 407 16.90 -20.29 1.48
N ILE A 408 15.83 -20.34 0.71
CA ILE A 408 14.50 -19.91 1.13
C ILE A 408 13.57 -21.11 1.16
N ASN A 409 12.89 -21.34 2.29
CA ASN A 409 11.97 -22.45 2.49
C ASN A 409 10.51 -22.10 2.15
N GLY A 410 9.63 -23.10 2.17
CA GLY A 410 8.17 -22.94 2.07
C GLY A 410 7.66 -22.64 0.67
N MET A 411 8.38 -23.09 -0.36
CA MET A 411 7.97 -23.03 -1.77
C MET A 411 7.37 -24.37 -2.26
N GLU A 412 7.08 -25.31 -1.33
CA GLU A 412 6.42 -26.58 -1.66
C GLU A 412 5.09 -26.34 -2.40
N GLY A 413 4.91 -26.99 -3.54
CA GLY A 413 3.70 -26.86 -4.37
C GLY A 413 3.64 -25.61 -5.25
N TYR A 414 4.71 -24.81 -5.29
CA TYR A 414 4.86 -23.66 -6.19
C TYR A 414 5.92 -23.93 -7.25
N ALA A 415 5.79 -23.21 -8.38
CA ALA A 415 6.80 -23.09 -9.42
C ALA A 415 7.36 -21.67 -9.37
N PRO A 416 8.44 -21.42 -8.60
CA PRO A 416 8.97 -20.08 -8.40
C PRO A 416 9.78 -19.63 -9.61
N VAL A 417 9.63 -18.34 -9.96
CA VAL A 417 10.41 -17.66 -10.98
C VAL A 417 11.03 -16.41 -10.38
N ALA A 418 12.33 -16.26 -10.53
CA ALA A 418 13.07 -15.09 -10.03
C ALA A 418 13.24 -14.03 -11.12
N TYR A 419 13.20 -12.76 -10.70
CA TYR A 419 13.37 -11.58 -11.53
C TYR A 419 14.27 -10.57 -10.82
N SER A 420 14.96 -9.73 -11.58
CA SER A 420 15.53 -8.49 -11.03
C SER A 420 14.40 -7.51 -10.70
N ALA A 421 14.62 -6.63 -9.72
CA ALA A 421 13.64 -5.62 -9.34
C ALA A 421 13.26 -4.68 -10.50
N ASP A 422 14.21 -4.40 -11.38
CA ASP A 422 14.10 -3.57 -12.58
C ASP A 422 13.79 -4.37 -13.87
N SER A 423 13.33 -5.62 -13.77
CA SER A 423 12.97 -6.42 -14.95
C SER A 423 11.86 -5.76 -15.78
N ASP A 424 11.97 -5.82 -17.11
CA ASP A 424 10.95 -5.28 -18.03
C ASP A 424 9.61 -5.99 -17.92
N SER A 425 9.58 -7.18 -17.34
CA SER A 425 8.36 -8.00 -17.25
C SER A 425 8.47 -9.03 -16.13
N LEU A 426 7.34 -9.26 -15.44
CA LEU A 426 7.18 -10.37 -14.49
C LEU A 426 6.49 -11.60 -15.12
N LYS A 427 6.56 -11.76 -16.44
CA LYS A 427 6.04 -12.98 -17.09
C LYS A 427 7.00 -14.16 -16.86
N PRO A 428 6.48 -15.38 -16.58
CA PRO A 428 7.35 -16.53 -16.28
C PRO A 428 8.43 -16.85 -17.32
N LYS A 429 8.17 -16.52 -18.59
CA LYS A 429 9.15 -16.73 -19.69
C LYS A 429 10.34 -15.76 -19.64
N ASP A 430 10.20 -14.63 -18.96
CA ASP A 430 11.21 -13.56 -18.91
C ASP A 430 12.05 -13.63 -17.62
N GLY A 431 11.74 -14.56 -16.71
CA GLY A 431 12.46 -14.80 -15.47
C GLY A 431 13.22 -16.12 -15.46
N ILE A 432 13.95 -16.34 -14.36
CA ILE A 432 14.72 -17.56 -14.11
C ILE A 432 13.87 -18.52 -13.26
N THR A 433 13.49 -19.67 -13.81
CA THR A 433 12.81 -20.71 -13.05
C THR A 433 13.76 -21.29 -12.00
N LEU A 434 13.33 -21.29 -10.74
CA LEU A 434 14.11 -21.84 -9.62
C LEU A 434 13.67 -23.29 -9.33
N PRO A 435 14.60 -24.24 -9.22
CA PRO A 435 14.26 -25.59 -8.76
C PRO A 435 13.84 -25.56 -7.29
N VAL A 436 12.81 -26.34 -6.96
CA VAL A 436 12.34 -26.55 -5.58
C VAL A 436 12.74 -27.95 -5.18
N ASP A 437 13.49 -28.10 -4.09
CA ASP A 437 13.89 -29.40 -3.57
C ASP A 437 12.71 -30.15 -2.88
N ASP A 438 12.95 -31.37 -2.44
CA ASP A 438 11.94 -32.22 -1.77
C ASP A 438 11.47 -31.62 -0.43
N GLY A 439 12.25 -30.75 0.19
CA GLY A 439 11.92 -30.00 1.41
C GLY A 439 11.14 -28.71 1.15
N GLY A 440 10.88 -28.38 -0.12
CA GLY A 440 10.22 -27.13 -0.50
C GLY A 440 11.13 -25.90 -0.47
N ASN A 441 12.46 -26.09 -0.54
CA ASN A 441 13.42 -25.02 -0.51
C ASN A 441 13.84 -24.61 -1.93
N ILE A 442 14.19 -23.33 -2.10
CA ILE A 442 14.87 -22.81 -3.27
C ILE A 442 16.22 -22.23 -2.85
N ALA A 443 17.22 -22.38 -3.72
CA ALA A 443 18.54 -21.78 -3.54
C ALA A 443 18.78 -20.75 -4.67
N LEU A 444 19.27 -19.58 -4.30
CA LEU A 444 19.60 -18.51 -5.25
C LEU A 444 20.74 -17.64 -4.74
N MET A 445 21.37 -16.92 -5.66
CA MET A 445 22.37 -15.90 -5.33
C MET A 445 21.68 -14.56 -5.16
N VAL A 446 21.95 -13.87 -4.07
CA VAL A 446 21.33 -12.59 -3.69
C VAL A 446 22.41 -11.61 -3.27
N SER A 447 22.28 -10.35 -3.67
CA SER A 447 23.13 -9.22 -3.29
C SER A 447 22.31 -8.17 -2.53
N GLU A 448 22.82 -6.96 -2.42
CA GLU A 448 22.03 -5.82 -1.92
C GLU A 448 20.89 -5.41 -2.87
N ARG A 449 21.00 -5.77 -4.15
CA ARG A 449 19.91 -5.59 -5.11
C ARG A 449 18.80 -6.61 -4.84
N PRO A 450 17.55 -6.17 -4.64
CA PRO A 450 16.44 -7.09 -4.38
C PRO A 450 16.16 -8.03 -5.55
N VAL A 451 15.99 -9.30 -5.24
CA VAL A 451 15.47 -10.31 -6.17
C VAL A 451 13.99 -10.50 -5.88
N LEU A 452 13.16 -10.39 -6.92
CA LEU A 452 11.73 -10.64 -6.86
C LEU A 452 11.46 -12.10 -7.25
N ILE A 453 10.73 -12.84 -6.44
CA ILE A 453 10.41 -14.25 -6.70
C ILE A 453 8.90 -14.41 -6.68
N SER A 454 8.30 -14.79 -7.81
CA SER A 454 6.89 -15.10 -7.91
C SER A 454 6.65 -16.60 -7.97
N GLY A 455 6.04 -17.15 -6.93
CA GLY A 455 5.65 -18.56 -6.86
C GLY A 455 4.23 -18.75 -7.39
N HIS A 456 4.10 -19.37 -8.56
CA HIS A 456 2.81 -19.79 -9.10
C HIS A 456 2.47 -21.19 -8.57
N PRO A 457 1.20 -21.49 -8.20
CA PRO A 457 0.81 -22.83 -7.84
C PRO A 457 1.13 -23.80 -8.99
N LYS A 458 1.77 -24.92 -8.69
CA LYS A 458 1.89 -26.00 -9.67
C LYS A 458 0.48 -26.44 -10.08
N ASP A 459 0.27 -26.64 -11.37
CA ASP A 459 -1.07 -26.95 -11.89
C ASP A 459 -1.62 -28.25 -11.29
N ILE A 460 -2.52 -28.09 -10.31
CA ILE A 460 -3.14 -29.21 -9.57
C ILE A 460 -3.94 -30.10 -10.54
N LYS A 461 -4.44 -29.56 -11.67
CA LYS A 461 -5.15 -30.35 -12.67
C LYS A 461 -4.27 -31.39 -13.34
N GLN A 462 -3.03 -31.03 -13.70
CA GLN A 462 -2.06 -31.97 -14.25
C GLN A 462 -1.69 -33.04 -13.21
N THR A 463 -1.42 -32.62 -11.96
CA THR A 463 -1.05 -33.55 -10.88
C THR A 463 -2.19 -34.51 -10.52
N ILE A 464 -3.45 -34.03 -10.50
CA ILE A 464 -4.62 -34.87 -10.25
C ILE A 464 -4.90 -35.78 -11.45
N SER A 465 -4.83 -35.26 -12.69
CA SER A 465 -5.02 -36.07 -13.89
C SER A 465 -3.98 -37.16 -14.05
N GLN A 466 -2.72 -36.86 -13.73
CA GLN A 466 -1.64 -37.85 -13.71
C GLN A 466 -1.87 -38.89 -12.63
N ALA A 467 -2.18 -38.49 -11.41
CA ALA A 467 -2.45 -39.40 -10.29
C ALA A 467 -3.71 -40.26 -10.51
N VAL A 468 -4.72 -39.72 -11.21
CA VAL A 468 -5.92 -40.47 -11.61
C VAL A 468 -5.60 -41.43 -12.76
N ALA A 469 -4.79 -41.03 -13.74
CA ALA A 469 -4.35 -41.89 -14.83
C ALA A 469 -3.47 -43.06 -14.33
N ASP A 470 -2.53 -42.77 -13.44
CA ASP A 470 -1.64 -43.77 -12.83
C ASP A 470 -2.40 -44.74 -11.92
N SER A 471 -3.46 -44.28 -11.24
CA SER A 471 -4.28 -45.13 -10.36
C SER A 471 -5.32 -45.94 -11.16
N THR A 472 -5.79 -45.49 -12.32
CA THR A 472 -6.66 -46.29 -13.20
C THR A 472 -5.92 -47.39 -13.92
N ALA A 473 -4.63 -47.27 -14.14
CA ALA A 473 -3.80 -48.32 -14.75
C ALA A 473 -3.46 -49.49 -13.81
N GLN A 474 -3.69 -49.36 -12.49
CA GLN A 474 -3.35 -50.38 -11.47
C GLN A 474 -4.57 -50.93 -10.69
N ALA A 475 -5.79 -50.90 -11.28
CA ALA A 475 -7.02 -51.18 -10.56
C ALA A 475 -7.23 -52.67 -10.20
N SER A 476 -7.20 -53.02 -8.94
CA SER A 476 -7.89 -54.15 -8.30
C SER A 476 -8.42 -53.75 -6.91
N ASP A 477 -9.34 -54.53 -6.35
CA ASP A 477 -10.28 -54.21 -5.27
C ASP A 477 -9.76 -53.57 -3.94
N GLY A 478 -8.44 -53.38 -3.78
CA GLY A 478 -7.84 -52.60 -2.67
C GLY A 478 -7.90 -51.09 -2.83
N MET A 479 -8.37 -50.59 -3.94
CA MET A 479 -8.27 -49.18 -4.37
C MET A 479 -9.26 -48.23 -3.68
N LYS A 480 -10.45 -48.70 -3.31
CA LYS A 480 -11.47 -47.87 -2.64
C LYS A 480 -10.99 -47.35 -1.29
N ALA A 481 -10.26 -48.18 -0.53
CA ALA A 481 -9.71 -47.78 0.76
C ALA A 481 -8.51 -46.85 0.63
N LYS A 482 -7.61 -47.07 -0.37
CA LYS A 482 -6.46 -46.21 -0.63
C LYS A 482 -6.89 -44.85 -1.20
N LEU A 483 -7.90 -44.82 -2.04
CA LEU A 483 -8.47 -43.58 -2.63
C LEU A 483 -9.16 -42.73 -1.56
N SER A 484 -9.90 -43.37 -0.60
CA SER A 484 -10.53 -42.64 0.50
C SER A 484 -9.52 -42.06 1.46
N HIS A 485 -8.44 -42.81 1.76
CA HIS A 485 -7.35 -42.35 2.62
C HIS A 485 -6.53 -41.20 1.95
N TRP A 486 -6.26 -41.34 0.65
CA TRP A 486 -5.60 -40.32 -0.14
C TRP A 486 -6.49 -39.04 -0.26
N LEU A 487 -7.79 -39.18 -0.51
CA LEU A 487 -8.75 -38.07 -0.53
C LEU A 487 -8.86 -37.38 0.83
N GLN A 488 -8.81 -38.12 1.93
CA GLN A 488 -8.75 -37.52 3.29
C GLN A 488 -7.45 -36.78 3.54
N ALA A 489 -6.32 -37.36 3.13
CA ALA A 489 -5.00 -36.71 3.24
C ALA A 489 -4.90 -35.45 2.34
N GLN A 490 -5.47 -35.49 1.13
CA GLN A 490 -5.53 -34.34 0.24
C GLN A 490 -6.55 -33.30 0.73
N LYS A 491 -7.67 -33.70 1.35
CA LYS A 491 -8.61 -32.79 2.01
C LYS A 491 -7.97 -32.07 3.20
N ALA A 492 -7.18 -32.78 4.00
CA ALA A 492 -6.43 -32.17 5.11
C ALA A 492 -5.34 -31.19 4.58
N LYS A 493 -4.60 -31.61 3.55
CA LYS A 493 -3.61 -30.72 2.88
C LYS A 493 -4.27 -29.58 2.12
N ALA A 494 -5.43 -29.80 1.48
CA ALA A 494 -6.20 -28.77 0.80
C ALA A 494 -6.87 -27.80 1.79
N ALA A 495 -7.34 -28.26 2.94
CA ALA A 495 -7.88 -27.38 3.98
C ALA A 495 -6.85 -26.39 4.51
N ILE A 496 -5.58 -26.83 4.64
CA ILE A 496 -4.46 -25.95 5.01
C ILE A 496 -4.10 -25.00 3.84
N LYS A 497 -4.24 -25.45 2.59
CA LYS A 497 -3.94 -24.65 1.37
C LYS A 497 -5.13 -23.81 0.88
N VAL A 498 -6.37 -24.20 1.17
CA VAL A 498 -7.60 -23.51 0.74
C VAL A 498 -7.79 -22.18 1.46
N SER A 499 -7.31 -22.01 2.70
CA SER A 499 -7.30 -20.69 3.34
C SER A 499 -6.47 -19.67 2.55
N ASP A 500 -5.38 -20.12 1.92
CA ASP A 500 -4.47 -19.26 1.17
C ASP A 500 -4.88 -19.07 -0.30
N TRP A 501 -5.59 -20.06 -0.87
CA TRP A 501 -5.98 -20.08 -2.27
C TRP A 501 -7.40 -19.51 -2.52
N ALA A 502 -8.26 -19.54 -1.50
CA ALA A 502 -9.67 -19.13 -1.58
C ALA A 502 -9.89 -17.65 -1.93
N ALA A 503 -8.88 -16.81 -1.79
CA ALA A 503 -9.06 -15.37 -1.97
C ALA A 503 -9.30 -14.91 -3.43
N LYS A 504 -8.89 -15.68 -4.44
CA LYS A 504 -9.02 -15.23 -5.85
C LYS A 504 -9.56 -16.22 -6.89
N GLN A 505 -9.60 -17.52 -6.60
CA GLN A 505 -10.11 -18.50 -7.59
C GLN A 505 -11.34 -19.27 -7.13
N GLN A 506 -12.08 -18.72 -6.20
CA GLN A 506 -13.22 -19.35 -5.52
C GLN A 506 -14.31 -19.90 -6.44
N ALA A 507 -14.65 -19.20 -7.50
CA ALA A 507 -15.76 -19.64 -8.39
C ALA A 507 -15.40 -20.89 -9.21
N SER A 508 -14.17 -20.96 -9.74
CA SER A 508 -13.78 -22.02 -10.69
C SER A 508 -13.44 -23.35 -10.02
N LEU A 509 -12.87 -23.33 -8.79
CA LEU A 509 -12.46 -24.55 -8.11
C LEU A 509 -13.62 -25.19 -7.35
N LEU A 510 -14.44 -24.38 -6.68
CA LEU A 510 -15.65 -24.89 -6.02
C LEU A 510 -16.61 -25.52 -7.02
N ASP A 511 -16.75 -24.95 -8.23
CA ASP A 511 -17.54 -25.56 -9.31
C ASP A 511 -16.90 -26.84 -9.83
N THR A 512 -15.58 -26.87 -9.98
CA THR A 512 -14.88 -28.09 -10.45
C THR A 512 -14.93 -29.20 -9.39
N LEU A 513 -14.79 -28.86 -8.12
CA LEU A 513 -14.93 -29.82 -7.01
C LEU A 513 -16.38 -30.27 -6.82
N ARG A 514 -17.36 -29.37 -7.01
CA ARG A 514 -18.79 -29.69 -6.95
C ARG A 514 -19.17 -30.66 -8.06
N VAL A 515 -18.77 -30.37 -9.28
CA VAL A 515 -19.04 -31.24 -10.45
C VAL A 515 -18.37 -32.61 -10.31
N SER A 516 -17.13 -32.62 -9.77
CA SER A 516 -16.40 -33.88 -9.53
C SER A 516 -16.99 -34.68 -8.38
N LEU A 517 -17.47 -34.02 -7.32
CA LEU A 517 -18.12 -34.64 -6.17
C LEU A 517 -19.53 -35.16 -6.55
N GLU A 518 -20.31 -34.38 -7.32
CA GLU A 518 -21.60 -34.81 -7.83
C GLU A 518 -21.49 -36.04 -8.76
N LYS A 519 -20.49 -36.04 -9.65
CA LYS A 519 -20.19 -37.17 -10.53
C LYS A 519 -19.75 -38.40 -9.76
N TRP A 520 -18.98 -38.23 -8.70
CA TRP A 520 -18.56 -39.33 -7.80
C TRP A 520 -19.73 -39.86 -6.95
N ILE A 521 -20.58 -38.98 -6.39
CA ILE A 521 -21.78 -39.36 -5.63
C ILE A 521 -22.75 -40.14 -6.52
N ARG A 522 -23.02 -39.68 -7.73
CA ARG A 522 -23.87 -40.38 -8.71
C ARG A 522 -23.32 -41.76 -9.01
N LYS A 523 -22.03 -41.85 -9.29
CA LYS A 523 -21.35 -43.14 -9.59
C LYS A 523 -21.31 -44.08 -8.39
N SER A 524 -21.17 -43.58 -7.15
CA SER A 524 -21.16 -44.40 -5.94
C SER A 524 -22.53 -44.84 -5.47
N LEU A 525 -23.59 -44.13 -5.90
CA LEU A 525 -25.00 -44.45 -5.60
C LEU A 525 -25.70 -45.20 -6.73
N GLY A 526 -24.99 -45.55 -7.83
CA GLY A 526 -25.58 -46.25 -8.97
C GLY A 526 -26.64 -45.41 -9.73
N LEU A 527 -26.59 -44.08 -9.57
CA LEU A 527 -27.47 -43.15 -10.28
C LEU A 527 -26.72 -42.69 -11.54
N ALA A 528 -27.21 -43.11 -12.70
CA ALA A 528 -26.65 -42.80 -14.01
C ALA A 528 -26.64 -41.28 -14.29
#